data_177cc22a80deba50cd0b0a810d428481
#
_entry.id   177cc22a80deba50cd0b0a810d428481
#
_cell.length_a   1.000
_cell.length_b   1.000
_cell.length_c   1.000
_cell.angle_alpha   90.00
_cell.angle_beta   90.00
_cell.angle_gamma   90.00
#
_symmetry.space_group_name_H-M   'P 1'
#
loop_
_entity.id
_entity.type
_entity.pdbx_description
1 polymer ?
#
loop_
_entity_poly.entity_id
_entity_poly.type
_entity_poly.pdbx_seq_one_letter_code
_entity_poly.pdbx_strand_id
1 'polypeptide(L)'
;RLSKLDISLGQALQSAHSGRLPEGASGLRTDVVRFFLNERTGRRDVDILLLDRLALHVRPYIRRSLSTIAILAAVAPLFGLLGTVTGMITTFDVISLFGTGNAKAMAGGISEALITTQSGLLAATPGLFMSVFLSRRAAKLEDLMQETISILKRRL
;
A
#
# COMPACT_ATOMS: atom_id res chain seq x y z
N ARG A 1 -9.46 14.40 0.66
CA ARG A 1 -9.07 15.83 0.60
C ARG A 1 -8.06 16.13 -0.50
N LEU A 2 -7.19 15.21 -0.89
CA LEU A 2 -6.14 15.41 -1.91
C LEU A 2 -6.68 15.61 -3.35
N SER A 3 -7.87 15.17 -3.68
CA SER A 3 -8.40 15.29 -5.05
C SER A 3 -9.11 16.63 -5.36
N LYS A 4 -9.37 17.46 -4.37
CA LYS A 4 -10.10 18.74 -4.58
C LYS A 4 -9.18 19.91 -4.99
N LEU A 5 -7.88 19.76 -4.81
CA LEU A 5 -6.88 20.79 -5.15
C LEU A 5 -6.07 20.42 -6.39
N ASP A 6 -6.27 19.20 -6.92
CA ASP A 6 -5.58 18.77 -8.14
C ASP A 6 -6.22 19.37 -9.38
N ILE A 7 -5.38 19.70 -10.34
CA ILE A 7 -5.83 20.33 -11.60
C ILE A 7 -6.65 19.33 -12.42
N SER A 8 -7.67 19.84 -13.12
CA SER A 8 -8.40 19.06 -14.11
C SER A 8 -7.49 18.73 -15.30
N LEU A 9 -7.87 17.73 -16.09
CA LEU A 9 -7.11 17.35 -17.28
C LEU A 9 -6.96 18.50 -18.27
N GLY A 10 -8.02 19.32 -18.45
CA GLY A 10 -7.99 20.51 -19.30
C GLY A 10 -7.03 21.58 -18.79
N GLN A 11 -6.99 21.80 -17.47
CA GLN A 11 -6.04 22.71 -16.84
C GLN A 11 -4.60 22.19 -16.93
N ALA A 12 -4.37 20.87 -16.84
CA ALA A 12 -3.05 20.28 -17.05
C ALA A 12 -2.51 20.56 -18.46
N LEU A 13 -3.37 20.41 -19.47
CA LEU A 13 -3.02 20.74 -20.85
C LEU A 13 -2.76 22.25 -21.07
N GLN A 14 -3.61 23.08 -20.50
CA GLN A 14 -3.45 24.53 -20.59
C GLN A 14 -2.18 25.00 -19.91
N SER A 15 -1.84 24.44 -18.73
CA SER A 15 -0.61 24.70 -18.00
C SER A 15 0.63 24.26 -18.77
N ALA A 16 0.56 23.09 -19.43
CA ALA A 16 1.65 22.61 -20.28
C ALA A 16 1.90 23.54 -21.50
N HIS A 17 0.85 24.15 -22.04
CA HIS A 17 0.97 25.13 -23.14
C HIS A 17 1.41 26.52 -22.68
N SER A 18 0.82 27.03 -21.59
CA SER A 18 1.10 28.38 -21.09
C SER A 18 2.39 28.48 -20.28
N GLY A 19 2.95 27.35 -19.87
CA GLY A 19 4.12 27.28 -18.97
C GLY A 19 3.85 27.74 -17.54
N ARG A 20 2.58 27.94 -17.16
CA ARG A 20 2.17 28.41 -15.83
C ARG A 20 1.17 27.46 -15.18
N LEU A 21 1.42 27.12 -13.92
CA LEU A 21 0.47 26.36 -13.10
C LEU A 21 -0.46 27.33 -12.34
N PRO A 22 -1.72 26.95 -12.10
CA PRO A 22 -2.61 27.71 -11.22
C PRO A 22 -2.00 27.86 -9.81
N GLU A 23 -2.14 29.04 -9.22
CA GLU A 23 -1.66 29.28 -7.85
C GLU A 23 -2.45 28.41 -6.85
N GLY A 24 -1.72 27.78 -5.93
CA GLY A 24 -2.30 26.90 -4.90
C GLY A 24 -2.71 25.51 -5.40
N ALA A 25 -2.48 25.14 -6.66
CA ALA A 25 -2.73 23.80 -7.16
C ALA A 25 -1.75 22.80 -6.50
N SER A 26 -2.30 21.71 -5.95
CA SER A 26 -1.53 20.60 -5.35
C SER A 26 -2.20 19.28 -5.67
N GLY A 27 -1.42 18.28 -6.07
CA GLY A 27 -1.89 16.95 -6.39
C GLY A 27 -1.00 16.26 -7.40
N LEU A 28 -1.30 14.99 -7.68
CA LEU A 28 -0.44 14.15 -8.53
C LEU A 28 -0.32 14.72 -9.95
N ARG A 29 -1.43 15.16 -10.55
CA ARG A 29 -1.41 15.79 -11.89
C ARG A 29 -0.60 17.08 -11.90
N THR A 30 -0.77 17.90 -10.88
CA THR A 30 -0.01 19.14 -10.71
C THR A 30 1.49 18.86 -10.61
N ASP A 31 1.88 17.84 -9.85
CA ASP A 31 3.29 17.48 -9.67
C ASP A 31 3.89 16.94 -10.97
N VAL A 32 3.16 16.13 -11.73
CA VAL A 32 3.57 15.64 -13.07
C VAL A 32 3.79 16.80 -14.02
N VAL A 33 2.84 17.75 -14.09
CA VAL A 33 2.95 18.92 -14.98
C VAL A 33 4.08 19.84 -14.53
N ARG A 34 4.23 20.08 -13.24
CA ARG A 34 5.32 20.89 -12.68
C ARG A 34 6.69 20.31 -13.01
N PHE A 35 6.86 19.02 -12.81
CA PHE A 35 8.09 18.33 -13.17
C PHE A 35 8.38 18.47 -14.67
N PHE A 36 7.37 18.23 -15.50
CA PHE A 36 7.49 18.36 -16.93
C PHE A 36 7.89 19.77 -17.35
N LEU A 37 7.25 20.81 -16.81
CA LEU A 37 7.58 22.20 -17.13
C LEU A 37 8.99 22.62 -16.73
N ASN A 38 9.49 22.08 -15.61
CA ASN A 38 10.83 22.40 -15.12
C ASN A 38 11.95 21.71 -15.94
N GLU A 39 11.68 20.49 -16.41
CA GLU A 39 12.70 19.64 -17.04
C GLU A 39 12.61 19.58 -18.57
N ARG A 40 11.54 20.16 -19.16
CA ARG A 40 11.32 20.09 -20.61
C ARG A 40 12.44 20.78 -21.36
N THR A 41 12.91 20.15 -22.45
CA THR A 41 14.01 20.62 -23.28
C THR A 41 13.52 21.32 -24.56
N GLY A 42 12.24 21.21 -24.90
CA GLY A 42 11.64 21.68 -26.16
C GLY A 42 11.90 20.74 -27.35
N ARG A 43 12.61 19.61 -27.13
CA ARG A 43 12.80 18.56 -28.14
C ARG A 43 11.82 17.45 -27.87
N ARG A 44 10.92 17.21 -28.81
CA ARG A 44 9.82 16.23 -28.69
C ARG A 44 10.30 14.86 -28.22
N ASP A 45 11.35 14.31 -28.83
CA ASP A 45 11.83 12.99 -28.53
C ASP A 45 12.38 12.88 -27.10
N VAL A 46 13.08 13.92 -26.63
CA VAL A 46 13.64 13.98 -25.29
C VAL A 46 12.53 14.17 -24.25
N ASP A 47 11.57 15.02 -24.53
CA ASP A 47 10.47 15.32 -23.64
C ASP A 47 9.52 14.10 -23.46
N ILE A 48 9.34 13.27 -24.51
CA ILE A 48 8.63 11.99 -24.40
C ILE A 48 9.38 11.02 -23.48
N LEU A 49 10.69 10.86 -23.64
CA LEU A 49 11.53 10.00 -22.79
C LEU A 49 11.54 10.47 -21.33
N LEU A 50 11.51 11.77 -21.10
CA LEU A 50 11.45 12.37 -19.78
C LEU A 50 10.13 12.01 -19.06
N LEU A 51 9.02 12.06 -19.76
CA LEU A 51 7.70 11.65 -19.23
C LEU A 51 7.66 10.14 -18.93
N ASP A 52 8.27 9.28 -19.77
CA ASP A 52 8.38 7.85 -19.51
C ASP A 52 9.23 7.56 -18.27
N ARG A 53 10.33 8.25 -18.13
CA ARG A 53 11.21 8.15 -16.96
C ARG A 53 10.48 8.55 -15.67
N LEU A 54 9.68 9.59 -15.72
CA LEU A 54 8.86 10.03 -14.59
C LEU A 54 7.88 8.93 -14.17
N ALA A 55 7.17 8.32 -15.13
CA ALA A 55 6.23 7.23 -14.86
C ALA A 55 6.91 6.05 -14.15
N LEU A 56 8.10 5.65 -14.63
CA LEU A 56 8.88 4.55 -14.05
C LEU A 56 9.39 4.87 -12.64
N HIS A 57 9.73 6.13 -12.35
CA HIS A 57 10.27 6.55 -11.05
C HIS A 57 9.19 6.67 -9.97
N VAL A 58 8.02 7.18 -10.31
CA VAL A 58 6.94 7.44 -9.34
C VAL A 58 6.18 6.17 -8.97
N ARG A 59 6.03 5.22 -9.90
CA ARG A 59 5.29 3.97 -9.70
C ARG A 59 5.76 3.14 -8.50
N PRO A 60 7.06 2.84 -8.30
CA PRO A 60 7.52 2.07 -7.15
C PRO A 60 7.31 2.81 -5.82
N TYR A 61 7.34 4.16 -5.83
CA TYR A 61 7.10 4.95 -4.64
C TYR A 61 5.67 4.83 -4.11
N ILE A 62 4.69 4.76 -5.01
CA ILE A 62 3.27 4.59 -4.66
C ILE A 62 3.03 3.22 -4.02
N ARG A 63 3.74 2.17 -4.43
CA ARG A 63 3.52 0.79 -3.98
C ARG A 63 4.39 0.32 -2.83
N ARG A 64 5.49 0.98 -2.53
CA ARG A 64 6.53 0.52 -1.60
C ARG A 64 5.99 0.13 -0.22
N SER A 65 5.17 0.97 0.40
CA SER A 65 4.64 0.74 1.75
C SER A 65 3.45 -0.23 1.77
N LEU A 66 2.76 -0.41 0.64
CA LEU A 66 1.57 -1.27 0.55
C LEU A 66 1.94 -2.76 0.65
N SER A 67 3.04 -3.15 0.02
CA SER A 67 3.55 -4.53 0.09
C SER A 67 3.89 -4.92 1.52
N THR A 68 4.52 -4.04 2.29
CA THR A 68 4.87 -4.29 3.69
C THR A 68 3.63 -4.50 4.54
N ILE A 69 2.61 -3.66 4.39
CA ILE A 69 1.34 -3.81 5.13
C ILE A 69 0.66 -5.14 4.78
N ALA A 70 0.63 -5.49 3.49
CA ALA A 70 0.04 -6.75 3.03
C ALA A 70 0.75 -7.97 3.62
N ILE A 71 2.09 -7.97 3.61
CA ILE A 71 2.90 -9.06 4.17
C ILE A 71 2.68 -9.19 5.68
N LEU A 72 2.73 -8.09 6.43
CA LEU A 72 2.52 -8.11 7.88
C LEU A 72 1.13 -8.64 8.24
N ALA A 73 0.10 -8.20 7.51
CA ALA A 73 -1.27 -8.68 7.71
C ALA A 73 -1.43 -10.17 7.37
N ALA A 74 -0.73 -10.66 6.34
CA ALA A 74 -0.78 -12.07 5.93
C ALA A 74 -0.01 -12.99 6.91
N VAL A 75 1.03 -12.48 7.56
CA VAL A 75 1.86 -13.24 8.52
C VAL A 75 1.20 -13.30 9.92
N ALA A 76 0.36 -12.34 10.27
CA ALA A 76 -0.27 -12.30 11.60
C ALA A 76 -1.03 -13.59 11.98
N PRO A 77 -1.84 -14.23 11.09
CA PRO A 77 -2.48 -15.51 11.41
C PRO A 77 -1.48 -16.66 11.60
N LEU A 78 -0.32 -16.61 10.94
CA LEU A 78 0.71 -17.63 11.10
C LEU A 78 1.35 -17.56 12.49
N PHE A 79 1.52 -16.36 13.05
CA PHE A 79 1.92 -16.21 14.45
C PHE A 79 0.83 -16.70 15.41
N GLY A 80 -0.44 -16.52 15.09
CA GLY A 80 -1.54 -17.13 15.83
C GLY A 80 -1.48 -18.65 15.80
N LEU A 81 -1.21 -19.25 14.64
CA LEU A 81 -1.02 -20.69 14.51
C LEU A 81 0.21 -21.19 15.29
N LEU A 82 1.32 -20.47 15.24
CA LEU A 82 2.50 -20.79 16.06
C LEU A 82 2.15 -20.82 17.54
N GLY A 83 1.33 -19.88 18.01
CA GLY A 83 0.84 -19.87 19.38
C GLY A 83 0.01 -21.09 19.75
N THR A 84 -0.77 -21.68 18.83
CA THR A 84 -1.47 -22.95 19.11
C THR A 84 -0.52 -24.10 19.29
N VAL A 85 0.54 -24.15 18.48
CA VAL A 85 1.56 -25.20 18.60
C VAL A 85 2.26 -25.11 19.95
N THR A 86 2.69 -23.91 20.36
CA THR A 86 3.36 -23.71 21.66
C THR A 86 2.43 -24.02 22.83
N GLY A 87 1.17 -23.58 22.80
CA GLY A 87 0.18 -23.87 23.83
C GLY A 87 -0.14 -25.38 23.95
N MET A 88 -0.17 -26.09 22.82
CA MET A 88 -0.34 -27.55 22.83
C MET A 88 0.89 -28.27 23.38
N ILE A 89 2.11 -27.81 23.07
CA ILE A 89 3.35 -28.36 23.67
C ILE A 89 3.28 -28.23 25.19
N THR A 90 2.95 -27.05 25.71
CA THR A 90 2.78 -26.83 27.16
C THR A 90 1.74 -27.80 27.77
N THR A 91 0.63 -28.04 27.05
CA THR A 91 -0.39 -28.98 27.50
C THR A 91 0.12 -30.40 27.59
N PHE A 92 0.90 -30.88 26.61
CA PHE A 92 1.51 -32.19 26.62
C PHE A 92 2.61 -32.34 27.69
N ASP A 93 3.37 -31.28 27.95
CA ASP A 93 4.36 -31.25 29.03
C ASP A 93 3.68 -31.46 30.40
N VAL A 94 2.54 -30.78 30.63
CA VAL A 94 1.73 -31.00 31.86
C VAL A 94 1.24 -32.42 31.95
N ILE A 95 0.76 -33.02 30.88
CA ILE A 95 0.32 -34.43 30.87
C ILE A 95 1.46 -35.38 31.17
N SER A 96 2.66 -35.13 30.62
CA SER A 96 3.84 -35.94 30.80
C SER A 96 4.33 -35.92 32.25
N LEU A 97 4.27 -34.74 32.89
CA LEU A 97 4.77 -34.57 34.26
C LEU A 97 3.77 -35.02 35.36
N PHE A 98 2.48 -34.72 35.15
CA PHE A 98 1.45 -34.87 36.18
C PHE A 98 0.37 -35.89 35.81
N GLY A 99 0.49 -36.52 34.63
CA GLY A 99 -0.59 -37.40 34.12
C GLY A 99 -1.85 -36.62 33.74
N THR A 100 -2.89 -37.34 33.41
CA THR A 100 -4.21 -36.74 32.99
C THR A 100 -5.04 -36.20 34.17
N GLY A 101 -4.56 -36.32 35.40
CA GLY A 101 -5.29 -35.90 36.61
C GLY A 101 -5.38 -34.39 36.82
N ASN A 102 -4.52 -33.59 36.17
CA ASN A 102 -4.52 -32.14 36.32
C ASN A 102 -5.27 -31.41 35.19
N ALA A 103 -6.61 -31.61 35.15
CA ALA A 103 -7.49 -31.02 34.15
C ALA A 103 -7.40 -29.48 34.10
N LYS A 104 -7.16 -28.81 35.24
CA LYS A 104 -7.04 -27.35 35.31
C LYS A 104 -5.81 -26.83 34.59
N ALA A 105 -4.66 -27.47 34.75
CA ALA A 105 -3.41 -27.07 34.09
C ALA A 105 -3.47 -27.36 32.57
N MET A 106 -4.07 -28.48 32.17
CA MET A 106 -4.33 -28.80 30.76
C MET A 106 -5.24 -27.78 30.10
N ALA A 107 -6.35 -27.38 30.74
CA ALA A 107 -7.26 -26.36 30.26
C ALA A 107 -6.55 -25.00 30.06
N GLY A 108 -5.55 -24.69 30.91
CA GLY A 108 -4.72 -23.48 30.80
C GLY A 108 -3.97 -23.43 29.46
N GLY A 109 -3.22 -24.47 29.10
CA GLY A 109 -2.45 -24.54 27.85
C GLY A 109 -3.34 -24.50 26.60
N ILE A 110 -4.50 -25.19 26.65
CA ILE A 110 -5.49 -25.14 25.55
C ILE A 110 -6.06 -23.73 25.41
N SER A 111 -6.42 -23.08 26.53
CA SER A 111 -6.94 -21.71 26.51
C SER A 111 -5.94 -20.73 25.93
N GLU A 112 -4.67 -20.83 26.30
CA GLU A 112 -3.58 -20.00 25.75
C GLU A 112 -3.44 -20.19 24.25
N ALA A 113 -3.48 -21.44 23.77
CA ALA A 113 -3.47 -21.76 22.35
C ALA A 113 -4.62 -21.09 21.58
N LEU A 114 -5.84 -21.14 22.09
CA LEU A 114 -7.02 -20.54 21.47
C LEU A 114 -6.94 -19.01 21.44
N ILE A 115 -6.50 -18.39 22.55
CA ILE A 115 -6.35 -16.93 22.66
C ILE A 115 -5.32 -16.40 21.65
N THR A 116 -4.21 -17.09 21.46
CA THR A 116 -3.17 -16.66 20.51
C THR A 116 -3.66 -16.69 19.07
N THR A 117 -4.41 -17.73 18.67
CA THR A 117 -5.04 -17.79 17.34
C THR A 117 -6.07 -16.69 17.14
N GLN A 118 -6.93 -16.47 18.13
CA GLN A 118 -7.91 -15.38 18.09
C GLN A 118 -7.22 -14.02 17.91
N SER A 119 -6.14 -13.77 18.67
CA SER A 119 -5.37 -12.54 18.60
C SER A 119 -4.71 -12.35 17.22
N GLY A 120 -4.15 -13.41 16.65
CA GLY A 120 -3.57 -13.40 15.31
C GLY A 120 -4.60 -13.05 14.22
N LEU A 121 -5.79 -13.63 14.27
CA LEU A 121 -6.89 -13.32 13.35
C LEU A 121 -7.44 -11.91 13.53
N LEU A 122 -7.56 -11.45 14.79
CA LEU A 122 -8.03 -10.11 15.10
C LEU A 122 -7.07 -9.03 14.56
N ALA A 123 -5.77 -9.28 14.63
CA ALA A 123 -4.76 -8.38 14.08
C ALA A 123 -4.73 -8.41 12.53
N ALA A 124 -4.90 -9.59 11.93
CA ALA A 124 -4.87 -9.76 10.48
C ALA A 124 -6.03 -9.08 9.75
N THR A 125 -7.24 -9.17 10.30
CA THR A 125 -8.46 -8.70 9.64
C THR A 125 -8.41 -7.21 9.24
N PRO A 126 -8.13 -6.25 10.16
CA PRO A 126 -8.04 -4.84 9.79
C PRO A 126 -6.85 -4.57 8.87
N GLY A 127 -5.73 -5.29 9.05
CA GLY A 127 -4.54 -5.16 8.21
C GLY A 127 -4.82 -5.54 6.75
N LEU A 128 -5.48 -6.67 6.50
CA LEU A 128 -5.86 -7.11 5.16
C LEU A 128 -6.86 -6.15 4.52
N PHE A 129 -7.88 -5.72 5.27
CA PHE A 129 -8.86 -4.76 4.77
C PHE A 129 -8.19 -3.45 4.34
N MET A 130 -7.32 -2.90 5.19
CA MET A 130 -6.58 -1.68 4.90
C MET A 130 -5.66 -1.86 3.69
N SER A 131 -4.97 -2.98 3.58
CA SER A 131 -4.10 -3.32 2.45
C SER A 131 -4.86 -3.27 1.11
N VAL A 132 -6.04 -3.92 1.04
CA VAL A 132 -6.87 -3.93 -0.17
C VAL A 132 -7.37 -2.52 -0.51
N PHE A 133 -7.83 -1.77 0.50
CA PHE A 133 -8.32 -0.41 0.30
C PHE A 133 -7.23 0.55 -0.21
N LEU A 134 -6.03 0.49 0.39
CA LEU A 134 -4.91 1.32 -0.06
C LEU A 134 -4.41 0.90 -1.45
N SER A 135 -4.38 -0.40 -1.75
CA SER A 135 -3.98 -0.90 -3.07
C SER A 135 -4.90 -0.39 -4.19
N ARG A 136 -6.21 -0.35 -3.94
CA ARG A 136 -7.17 0.23 -4.88
C ARG A 136 -6.94 1.73 -5.09
N ARG A 137 -6.62 2.47 -4.02
CA ARG A 137 -6.27 3.89 -4.11
C ARG A 137 -4.98 4.11 -4.88
N ALA A 138 -3.96 3.30 -4.64
CA ALA A 138 -2.69 3.35 -5.36
C ALA A 138 -2.88 3.10 -6.86
N ALA A 139 -3.64 2.07 -7.24
CA ALA A 139 -3.96 1.79 -8.64
C ALA A 139 -4.65 3.00 -9.31
N LYS A 140 -5.61 3.61 -8.64
CA LYS A 140 -6.29 4.82 -9.16
C LYS A 140 -5.32 5.99 -9.37
N LEU A 141 -4.34 6.17 -8.48
CA LEU A 141 -3.31 7.21 -8.64
C LEU A 141 -2.38 6.90 -9.83
N GLU A 142 -2.01 5.63 -10.01
CA GLU A 142 -1.23 5.20 -11.17
C GLU A 142 -1.97 5.47 -12.49
N ASP A 143 -3.27 5.16 -12.54
CA ASP A 143 -4.11 5.41 -13.72
C ASP A 143 -4.19 6.90 -14.05
N LEU A 144 -4.42 7.74 -13.04
CA LEU A 144 -4.44 9.21 -13.20
C LEU A 144 -3.10 9.76 -13.70
N MET A 145 -2.00 9.23 -13.22
CA MET A 145 -0.66 9.62 -13.68
C MET A 145 -0.45 9.22 -15.14
N GLN A 146 -0.78 7.96 -15.51
CA GLN A 146 -0.63 7.48 -16.87
C GLN A 146 -1.51 8.23 -17.86
N GLU A 147 -2.76 8.52 -17.48
CA GLU A 147 -3.67 9.35 -18.25
C GLU A 147 -3.06 10.72 -18.54
N THR A 148 -2.54 11.39 -17.50
CA THR A 148 -1.92 12.71 -17.63
C THR A 148 -0.70 12.67 -18.57
N ILE A 149 0.18 11.69 -18.38
CA ILE A 149 1.38 11.50 -19.20
C ILE A 149 1.00 11.21 -20.66
N SER A 150 0.03 10.32 -20.90
CA SER A 150 -0.38 9.95 -22.27
C SER A 150 -0.93 11.14 -23.04
N ILE A 151 -1.64 12.02 -22.37
CA ILE A 151 -2.21 13.22 -22.98
C ILE A 151 -1.14 14.28 -23.25
N LEU A 152 -0.19 14.47 -22.31
CA LEU A 152 0.95 15.34 -22.54
C LEU A 152 1.76 14.89 -23.76
N LYS A 153 2.05 13.59 -23.90
CA LYS A 153 2.77 13.01 -25.05
C LYS A 153 2.05 13.23 -26.38
N ARG A 154 0.72 13.15 -26.39
CA ARG A 154 -0.07 13.33 -27.61
C ARG A 154 -0.05 14.78 -28.11
N ARG A 155 0.28 15.72 -27.22
CA ARG A 155 0.30 17.15 -27.52
C ARG A 155 1.69 17.73 -27.77
N LEU A 156 2.75 16.97 -27.48
CA LEU A 156 4.12 17.28 -27.90
C LEU A 156 4.31 16.96 -29.38
#